data_cfc51e4f0dd04941f156dc84b57dc711
#
_entry.id   cfc51e4f0dd04941f156dc84b57dc711
#
_cell.length_a   1.000
_cell.length_b   1.000
_cell.length_c   1.000
_cell.angle_alpha   90.00
_cell.angle_beta   90.00
_cell.angle_gamma   90.00
#
_symmetry.space_group_name_H-M   'P 1'
#
loop_
_entity.id
_entity.type
_entity.pdbx_description
1 polymer ?
#
loop_
_entity_poly.entity_id
_entity_poly.type
_entity_poly.pdbx_seq_one_letter_code
_entity_poly.pdbx_strand_id
1 'polypeptide(L)'
;MTTDLAQSVIHLLQDQQGFITSNELARKLQVSYKTIQRVVSRINSGYGSNMITSEKGRGYKLDYERFLLSKLSGKSPGDHSLPAERQKALLKKLLLAAPSKLKVGQLAEDFFVSESVIQSDVSSLELWLRKYDLSITRVNRTLSIRGDEKDIRDALMEVILGLSKDTTMNFEAMTQGLAEHDTTFALKQVDVVAQFLKADLPYPYDVNLFSHIYVLISRIRKFVKLPIEDQDITRLKEKVHNYPDLFSVSEMVKRNLENYLGESISENEVYYLFQYLISARFTGTDFKTKAGTSAYTFSEALIELVSYDIQLPDDKPAMIEELVPHVAPMLNRLENNIRLPNALLKEIQGEYPNVYHSVLHATDILAKEYGLPEISADEVGFLSLYIAKYMESSKKPKKAIVICTTGLGSSELISAKIRKDLPELEILDVISNLNLEESLAKHPDVDILISTINLPKQKQIPQVLVSAMFTGKDKDKVEEALRGR
;
A
#
# COMPACT_ATOMS: atom_id res chain seq x y z
N MET A 1 20.77 10.34 24.66
CA MET A 1 20.80 11.28 25.81
C MET A 1 19.79 12.43 25.76
N THR A 2 19.35 12.93 24.61
CA THR A 2 18.45 14.10 24.53
C THR A 2 16.97 13.77 24.40
N THR A 3 16.58 12.67 23.80
CA THR A 3 15.18 12.16 23.75
C THR A 3 14.76 11.69 25.12
N ASP A 4 15.65 11.05 25.82
CA ASP A 4 15.56 10.66 27.22
C ASP A 4 15.30 11.88 28.13
N LEU A 5 15.94 13.03 27.86
CA LEU A 5 15.79 14.22 28.65
C LEU A 5 14.43 14.91 28.50
N ALA A 6 13.85 14.97 27.31
CA ALA A 6 12.51 15.54 27.10
C ALA A 6 11.42 14.66 27.75
N GLN A 7 11.52 13.35 27.58
CA GLN A 7 10.65 12.40 28.28
C GLN A 7 10.83 12.46 29.79
N SER A 8 12.06 12.55 30.26
CA SER A 8 12.38 12.71 31.71
C SER A 8 11.82 14.01 32.29
N VAL A 9 11.84 15.12 31.52
CA VAL A 9 11.20 16.39 31.93
C VAL A 9 9.69 16.21 32.02
N ILE A 10 9.05 15.62 31.02
CA ILE A 10 7.60 15.37 31.02
C ILE A 10 7.24 14.45 32.19
N HIS A 11 7.96 13.36 32.40
CA HIS A 11 7.70 12.41 33.47
C HIS A 11 7.81 13.07 34.87
N LEU A 12 8.84 13.88 35.09
CA LEU A 12 8.98 14.62 36.34
C LEU A 12 7.86 15.66 36.55
N LEU A 13 7.34 16.26 35.46
CA LEU A 13 6.22 17.19 35.52
C LEU A 13 4.87 16.47 35.69
N GLN A 14 4.74 15.21 35.23
CA GLN A 14 3.56 14.37 35.46
C GLN A 14 3.45 13.93 36.95
N ASP A 15 4.57 13.56 37.54
CA ASP A 15 4.61 13.11 38.95
C ASP A 15 4.36 14.24 39.95
N GLN A 16 4.48 15.50 39.52
CA GLN A 16 4.25 16.64 40.38
C GLN A 16 2.94 17.36 40.04
N GLN A 17 2.00 17.37 40.98
CA GLN A 17 0.71 18.08 40.85
C GLN A 17 0.82 19.62 40.87
N GLY A 18 2.02 20.20 40.76
CA GLY A 18 2.28 21.63 40.90
C GLY A 18 3.41 22.14 40.02
N PHE A 19 3.81 23.40 40.27
CA PHE A 19 4.96 24.01 39.61
C PHE A 19 6.28 23.49 40.18
N ILE A 20 7.25 23.24 39.29
CA ILE A 20 8.62 22.89 39.64
C ILE A 20 9.58 23.91 38.98
N THR A 21 10.57 24.40 39.76
CA THR A 21 11.49 25.41 39.23
C THR A 21 12.49 24.82 38.21
N SER A 22 12.99 25.67 37.30
CA SER A 22 14.05 25.27 36.36
C SER A 22 15.28 24.70 37.05
N ASN A 23 15.63 25.22 38.21
CA ASN A 23 16.80 24.79 38.98
C ASN A 23 16.58 23.41 39.64
N GLU A 24 15.36 23.11 40.08
CA GLU A 24 15.02 21.79 40.63
C GLU A 24 15.00 20.73 39.54
N LEU A 25 14.41 21.03 38.36
CA LEU A 25 14.46 20.13 37.19
C LEU A 25 15.91 19.89 36.76
N ALA A 26 16.71 20.95 36.68
CA ALA A 26 18.13 20.88 36.34
C ALA A 26 18.93 19.97 37.30
N ARG A 27 18.68 20.12 38.61
CA ARG A 27 19.32 19.29 39.62
C ARG A 27 18.91 17.84 39.57
N LYS A 28 17.58 17.56 39.42
CA LYS A 28 17.05 16.18 39.33
C LYS A 28 17.56 15.46 38.09
N LEU A 29 17.71 16.17 36.96
CA LEU A 29 18.14 15.61 35.69
C LEU A 29 19.63 15.77 35.40
N GLN A 30 20.41 16.32 36.34
CA GLN A 30 21.85 16.54 36.23
C GLN A 30 22.27 17.33 34.97
N VAL A 31 21.49 18.36 34.62
CA VAL A 31 21.74 19.24 33.47
C VAL A 31 21.72 20.71 33.87
N SER A 32 22.14 21.62 32.99
CA SER A 32 22.07 23.05 33.25
C SER A 32 20.61 23.58 33.18
N TYR A 33 20.30 24.63 33.91
CA TYR A 33 18.99 25.28 33.84
C TYR A 33 18.69 25.81 32.44
N LYS A 34 19.71 26.26 31.68
CA LYS A 34 19.57 26.66 30.29
C LYS A 34 19.15 25.50 29.38
N THR A 35 19.63 24.29 29.71
CA THR A 35 19.22 23.07 29.00
C THR A 35 17.74 22.78 29.24
N ILE A 36 17.26 22.92 30.48
CA ILE A 36 15.83 22.76 30.82
C ILE A 36 14.98 23.78 30.08
N GLN A 37 15.35 25.08 30.08
CA GLN A 37 14.63 26.11 29.34
C GLN A 37 14.50 25.79 27.84
N ARG A 38 15.59 25.31 27.22
CA ARG A 38 15.64 24.93 25.82
C ARG A 38 14.77 23.69 25.51
N VAL A 39 14.78 22.71 26.43
CA VAL A 39 13.96 21.50 26.34
C VAL A 39 12.48 21.85 26.47
N VAL A 40 12.07 22.66 27.45
CA VAL A 40 10.67 23.09 27.63
C VAL A 40 10.16 23.91 26.43
N SER A 41 10.97 24.86 25.95
CA SER A 41 10.62 25.62 24.73
C SER A 41 10.39 24.69 23.52
N ARG A 42 11.22 23.69 23.39
CA ARG A 42 11.16 22.69 22.32
C ARG A 42 9.94 21.77 22.43
N ILE A 43 9.60 21.29 23.64
CA ILE A 43 8.39 20.52 23.90
C ILE A 43 7.16 21.34 23.46
N ASN A 44 7.07 22.60 23.90
CA ASN A 44 5.95 23.47 23.54
C ASN A 44 5.84 23.74 22.04
N SER A 45 6.97 23.91 21.34
CA SER A 45 7.00 24.10 19.88
C SER A 45 6.59 22.84 19.12
N GLY A 46 6.95 21.65 19.64
CA GLY A 46 6.65 20.36 18.99
C GLY A 46 5.18 19.93 19.10
N TYR A 47 4.48 20.33 20.14
CA TYR A 47 3.06 19.99 20.33
C TYR A 47 2.08 21.07 19.80
N GLY A 48 2.59 22.14 19.16
CA GLY A 48 1.77 23.21 18.58
C GLY A 48 0.92 24.00 19.57
N SER A 49 1.15 23.83 20.88
CA SER A 49 0.46 24.53 21.96
C SER A 49 1.36 24.58 23.21
N ASN A 50 1.15 25.57 24.10
CA ASN A 50 1.86 25.69 25.36
C ASN A 50 1.47 24.54 26.32
N MET A 51 2.00 23.32 26.06
CA MET A 51 1.74 22.14 26.87
C MET A 51 2.40 22.22 28.25
N ILE A 52 3.54 22.89 28.33
CA ILE A 52 4.20 23.22 29.59
C ILE A 52 4.08 24.73 29.83
N THR A 53 3.28 25.12 30.82
CA THR A 53 3.11 26.51 31.22
C THR A 53 4.29 26.95 32.09
N SER A 54 4.73 28.20 31.90
CA SER A 54 5.81 28.81 32.67
C SER A 54 5.29 30.02 33.43
N GLU A 55 5.44 30.03 34.75
CA GLU A 55 5.14 31.18 35.60
C GLU A 55 6.40 31.73 36.22
N LYS A 56 6.58 33.06 36.14
CA LYS A 56 7.75 33.74 36.71
C LYS A 56 7.78 33.58 38.24
N GLY A 57 8.87 33.02 38.75
CA GLY A 57 9.07 32.74 40.18
C GLY A 57 8.51 31.41 40.68
N ARG A 58 7.65 30.72 39.92
CA ARG A 58 7.07 29.41 40.27
C ARG A 58 7.67 28.25 39.46
N GLY A 59 8.09 28.51 38.22
CA GLY A 59 8.68 27.52 37.33
C GLY A 59 7.74 26.95 36.29
N TYR A 60 7.77 25.65 36.04
CA TYR A 60 7.07 24.93 35.00
C TYR A 60 6.00 24.00 35.58
N LYS A 61 4.87 23.90 34.85
CA LYS A 61 3.78 22.98 35.16
C LYS A 61 3.27 22.37 33.85
N LEU A 62 3.03 21.05 33.85
CA LEU A 62 2.41 20.35 32.72
C LEU A 62 0.90 20.61 32.70
N ASP A 63 0.37 21.02 31.56
CA ASP A 63 -1.07 21.00 31.31
C ASP A 63 -1.48 19.56 30.92
N TYR A 64 -2.00 18.85 31.92
CA TYR A 64 -2.28 17.42 31.80
C TYR A 64 -3.43 17.11 30.82
N GLU A 65 -4.42 18.00 30.70
CA GLU A 65 -5.49 17.84 29.72
C GLU A 65 -4.96 17.94 28.28
N ARG A 66 -4.15 18.96 28.01
CA ARG A 66 -3.49 19.11 26.69
C ARG A 66 -2.54 17.97 26.38
N PHE A 67 -1.84 17.47 27.38
CA PHE A 67 -0.97 16.30 27.23
C PHE A 67 -1.77 15.04 26.90
N LEU A 68 -2.90 14.78 27.57
CA LEU A 68 -3.78 13.65 27.24
C LEU A 68 -4.41 13.79 25.85
N LEU A 69 -4.90 14.97 25.50
CA LEU A 69 -5.44 15.24 24.18
C LEU A 69 -4.39 15.05 23.08
N SER A 70 -3.14 15.44 23.33
CA SER A 70 -2.04 15.20 22.40
C SER A 70 -1.70 13.72 22.23
N LYS A 71 -1.78 12.93 23.31
CA LYS A 71 -1.64 11.45 23.27
C LYS A 71 -2.79 10.78 22.54
N LEU A 72 -4.03 11.22 22.78
CA LEU A 72 -5.23 10.67 22.12
C LEU A 72 -5.31 11.07 20.63
N SER A 73 -4.76 12.23 20.25
CA SER A 73 -4.68 12.69 18.86
C SER A 73 -3.49 12.12 18.07
N GLY A 74 -2.73 11.18 18.65
CA GLY A 74 -1.54 10.60 18.01
C GLY A 74 -0.38 11.59 17.76
N LYS A 75 -0.48 12.82 18.26
CA LYS A 75 0.57 13.85 18.18
C LYS A 75 1.60 13.67 19.32
N SER A 76 2.35 12.57 19.27
CA SER A 76 3.66 12.55 19.92
C SER A 76 4.61 13.42 19.10
N PRO A 77 5.39 14.33 19.69
CA PRO A 77 6.47 14.99 18.97
C PRO A 77 7.45 13.91 18.57
N GLY A 78 7.44 13.58 17.30
CA GLY A 78 8.38 12.70 16.63
C GLY A 78 8.89 11.54 17.47
N ASP A 79 8.16 10.45 17.52
CA ASP A 79 8.73 9.17 17.96
C ASP A 79 9.70 8.63 16.89
N HIS A 80 10.73 9.44 16.58
CA HIS A 80 11.87 9.05 15.76
C HIS A 80 12.92 8.34 16.62
N SER A 81 12.50 7.68 17.70
CA SER A 81 13.37 6.91 18.59
C SER A 81 13.96 5.70 17.85
N LEU A 82 13.22 5.13 16.90
CA LEU A 82 13.71 4.06 16.04
C LEU A 82 14.56 4.62 14.91
N PRO A 83 15.78 4.08 14.68
CA PRO A 83 16.66 4.54 13.61
C PRO A 83 16.00 4.55 12.22
N ALA A 84 15.18 3.55 11.91
CA ALA A 84 14.51 3.43 10.61
C ALA A 84 13.49 4.57 10.36
N GLU A 85 12.67 4.94 11.34
CA GLU A 85 11.72 6.04 11.23
C GLU A 85 12.41 7.39 11.11
N ARG A 86 13.46 7.59 11.91
CA ARG A 86 14.28 8.80 11.83
C ARG A 86 14.96 8.93 10.47
N GLN A 87 15.54 7.85 9.95
CA GLN A 87 16.16 7.82 8.62
C GLN A 87 15.13 8.16 7.53
N LYS A 88 13.93 7.61 7.58
CA LYS A 88 12.84 7.93 6.63
C LYS A 88 12.45 9.40 6.70
N ALA A 89 12.26 9.96 7.90
CA ALA A 89 11.93 11.36 8.08
C ALA A 89 13.08 12.30 7.64
N LEU A 90 14.33 11.92 7.91
CA LEU A 90 15.51 12.65 7.45
C LEU A 90 15.61 12.65 5.93
N LEU A 91 15.42 11.48 5.29
CA LEU A 91 15.41 11.34 3.84
C LEU A 91 14.34 12.22 3.19
N LYS A 92 13.09 12.14 3.68
CA LYS A 92 11.99 13.00 3.22
C LYS A 92 12.36 14.49 3.32
N LYS A 93 12.94 14.90 4.45
CA LYS A 93 13.34 16.30 4.66
C LYS A 93 14.44 16.74 3.71
N LEU A 94 15.45 15.89 3.46
CA LEU A 94 16.55 16.16 2.51
C LEU A 94 16.03 16.25 1.06
N LEU A 95 15.18 15.30 0.64
CA LEU A 95 14.58 15.29 -0.69
C LEU A 95 13.68 16.51 -0.93
N LEU A 96 12.80 16.84 0.02
CA LEU A 96 11.97 18.05 -0.06
C LEU A 96 12.78 19.33 -0.12
N ALA A 97 13.96 19.38 0.49
CA ALA A 97 14.83 20.55 0.47
C ALA A 97 15.76 20.62 -0.76
N ALA A 98 15.93 19.52 -1.48
CA ALA A 98 16.85 19.46 -2.63
C ALA A 98 16.56 20.53 -3.70
N PRO A 99 17.56 21.18 -4.29
CA PRO A 99 19.00 21.06 -4.07
C PRO A 99 19.53 21.95 -2.92
N SER A 100 18.64 22.57 -2.11
CA SER A 100 19.03 23.46 -1.02
C SER A 100 19.82 22.74 0.07
N LYS A 101 20.73 23.47 0.71
CA LYS A 101 21.61 22.94 1.75
C LYS A 101 20.95 23.03 3.13
N LEU A 102 20.91 21.91 3.86
CA LEU A 102 20.46 21.86 5.25
C LEU A 102 21.64 21.75 6.22
N LYS A 103 21.64 22.53 7.30
CA LYS A 103 22.69 22.48 8.32
C LYS A 103 22.57 21.23 9.18
N VAL A 104 23.68 20.49 9.34
CA VAL A 104 23.71 19.26 10.16
C VAL A 104 23.30 19.53 11.60
N GLY A 105 23.75 20.66 12.19
CA GLY A 105 23.35 21.05 13.55
C GLY A 105 21.84 21.27 13.68
N GLN A 106 21.20 21.91 12.68
CA GLN A 106 19.74 22.08 12.67
C GLN A 106 19.01 20.75 12.56
N LEU A 107 19.48 19.84 11.71
CA LEU A 107 18.91 18.50 11.59
C LEU A 107 19.08 17.72 12.91
N ALA A 108 20.23 17.81 13.57
CA ALA A 108 20.47 17.18 14.87
C ALA A 108 19.50 17.72 15.94
N GLU A 109 19.23 19.03 15.91
CA GLU A 109 18.23 19.64 16.78
C GLU A 109 16.79 19.18 16.45
N ASP A 110 16.41 19.17 15.18
CA ASP A 110 15.07 18.79 14.73
C ASP A 110 14.73 17.32 15.05
N PHE A 111 15.71 16.43 14.95
CA PHE A 111 15.54 15.00 15.25
C PHE A 111 15.92 14.62 16.68
N PHE A 112 16.31 15.57 17.53
CA PHE A 112 16.70 15.34 18.93
C PHE A 112 17.87 14.35 19.12
N VAL A 113 18.83 14.37 18.19
CA VAL A 113 20.00 13.48 18.22
C VAL A 113 21.30 14.29 18.12
N SER A 114 22.46 13.62 18.28
CA SER A 114 23.76 14.25 18.03
C SER A 114 24.04 14.35 16.51
N GLU A 115 24.92 15.28 16.14
CA GLU A 115 25.38 15.39 14.74
C GLU A 115 26.02 14.09 14.23
N SER A 116 26.69 13.33 15.12
CA SER A 116 27.25 12.03 14.75
C SER A 116 26.19 10.99 14.39
N VAL A 117 25.03 11.02 15.02
CA VAL A 117 23.89 10.16 14.65
C VAL A 117 23.34 10.55 13.28
N ILE A 118 23.19 11.86 13.01
CA ILE A 118 22.78 12.33 11.67
C ILE A 118 23.77 11.85 10.61
N GLN A 119 25.09 11.92 10.85
CA GLN A 119 26.11 11.45 9.91
C GLN A 119 26.01 9.93 9.66
N SER A 120 25.75 9.15 10.69
CA SER A 120 25.53 7.70 10.56
C SER A 120 24.26 7.39 9.76
N ASP A 121 23.16 8.09 10.04
CA ASP A 121 21.91 7.95 9.29
C ASP A 121 22.11 8.29 7.81
N VAL A 122 22.78 9.40 7.50
CA VAL A 122 23.09 9.82 6.13
C VAL A 122 23.88 8.75 5.38
N SER A 123 24.86 8.11 6.02
CA SER A 123 25.63 7.03 5.38
C SER A 123 24.76 5.82 5.04
N SER A 124 23.76 5.51 5.85
CA SER A 124 22.78 4.46 5.55
C SER A 124 21.86 4.83 4.38
N LEU A 125 21.50 6.12 4.24
CA LEU A 125 20.63 6.63 3.19
C LEU A 125 21.30 6.69 1.80
N GLU A 126 22.64 6.83 1.74
CA GLU A 126 23.36 6.90 0.47
C GLU A 126 23.14 5.66 -0.41
N LEU A 127 23.07 4.46 0.20
CA LEU A 127 22.82 3.23 -0.55
C LEU A 127 21.40 3.23 -1.18
N TRP A 128 20.43 3.74 -0.45
CA TRP A 128 19.05 3.84 -0.94
C TRP A 128 18.92 4.86 -2.07
N LEU A 129 19.57 6.03 -1.96
CA LEU A 129 19.55 7.09 -2.95
C LEU A 129 20.20 6.70 -4.29
N ARG A 130 21.18 5.79 -4.27
CA ARG A 130 21.82 5.27 -5.50
C ARG A 130 20.84 4.56 -6.44
N LYS A 131 19.73 4.04 -5.93
CA LYS A 131 18.68 3.43 -6.77
C LYS A 131 18.01 4.45 -7.71
N TYR A 132 18.16 5.73 -7.40
CA TYR A 132 17.60 6.87 -8.13
C TYR A 132 18.67 7.74 -8.75
N ASP A 133 19.91 7.26 -8.90
CA ASP A 133 21.04 8.04 -9.36
C ASP A 133 21.27 9.34 -8.56
N LEU A 134 20.79 9.38 -7.31
CA LEU A 134 20.93 10.49 -6.39
C LEU A 134 22.11 10.32 -5.45
N SER A 135 22.73 11.45 -5.08
CA SER A 135 23.85 11.47 -4.14
C SER A 135 23.70 12.56 -3.07
N ILE A 136 24.32 12.36 -1.90
CA ILE A 136 24.37 13.36 -0.84
C ILE A 136 25.70 14.10 -0.89
N THR A 137 25.63 15.42 -1.02
CA THR A 137 26.82 16.30 -0.95
C THR A 137 26.96 16.83 0.48
N ARG A 138 28.18 16.75 1.01
CA ARG A 138 28.56 17.22 2.35
C ARG A 138 29.56 18.35 2.21
N VAL A 139 29.14 19.58 2.48
CA VAL A 139 30.00 20.78 2.40
C VAL A 139 29.74 21.69 3.59
N ASN A 140 30.78 22.11 4.29
CA ASN A 140 30.70 23.09 5.41
C ASN A 140 29.59 22.78 6.43
N ARG A 141 29.53 21.52 6.92
CA ARG A 141 28.49 21.03 7.88
C ARG A 141 27.06 21.20 7.35
N THR A 142 26.91 21.16 6.03
CA THR A 142 25.58 21.11 5.39
C THR A 142 25.46 19.85 4.55
N LEU A 143 24.22 19.41 4.37
CA LEU A 143 23.82 18.28 3.52
C LEU A 143 22.92 18.79 2.42
N SER A 144 23.10 18.29 1.20
CA SER A 144 22.15 18.50 0.09
C SER A 144 22.11 17.29 -0.82
N ILE A 145 20.97 17.00 -1.43
CA ILE A 145 20.84 15.97 -2.46
C ILE A 145 21.18 16.57 -3.82
N ARG A 146 21.90 15.81 -4.64
CA ARG A 146 22.22 16.08 -6.04
C ARG A 146 21.72 14.95 -6.91
N GLY A 147 21.21 15.29 -8.07
CA GLY A 147 20.69 14.47 -9.13
C GLY A 147 19.67 15.25 -9.94
N ASP A 148 19.08 14.60 -10.92
CA ASP A 148 18.08 15.20 -11.78
C ASP A 148 16.74 15.40 -11.03
N GLU A 149 15.95 16.37 -11.47
CA GLU A 149 14.66 16.68 -10.82
C GLU A 149 13.69 15.50 -10.90
N LYS A 150 13.69 14.77 -12.01
CA LYS A 150 12.90 13.54 -12.18
C LYS A 150 13.23 12.53 -11.09
N ASP A 151 14.51 12.22 -10.90
CA ASP A 151 14.98 11.25 -9.90
C ASP A 151 14.63 11.68 -8.47
N ILE A 152 14.74 12.99 -8.18
CA ILE A 152 14.32 13.55 -6.88
C ILE A 152 12.82 13.36 -6.66
N ARG A 153 11.98 13.58 -7.69
CA ARG A 153 10.53 13.37 -7.60
C ARG A 153 10.19 11.89 -7.42
N ASP A 154 10.83 11.01 -8.18
CA ASP A 154 10.62 9.56 -8.08
C ASP A 154 11.01 9.03 -6.69
N ALA A 155 12.13 9.48 -6.15
CA ALA A 155 12.55 9.17 -4.78
C ALA A 155 11.57 9.74 -3.73
N LEU A 156 11.05 10.96 -3.90
CA LEU A 156 10.04 11.56 -3.04
C LEU A 156 8.74 10.78 -3.08
N MET A 157 8.31 10.35 -4.26
CA MET A 157 7.11 9.53 -4.44
C MET A 157 7.22 8.24 -3.61
N GLU A 158 8.32 7.48 -3.73
CA GLU A 158 8.51 6.26 -2.93
C GLU A 158 8.50 6.53 -1.43
N VAL A 159 9.10 7.64 -0.98
CA VAL A 159 9.12 8.02 0.44
C VAL A 159 7.74 8.45 0.95
N ILE A 160 6.94 9.17 0.12
CA ILE A 160 5.60 9.65 0.50
C ILE A 160 4.58 8.51 0.43
N LEU A 161 4.59 7.70 -0.61
CA LEU A 161 3.77 6.49 -0.73
C LEU A 161 4.00 5.52 0.45
N GLY A 162 5.05 5.85 1.20
CA GLY A 162 5.34 5.21 2.46
C GLY A 162 5.26 3.72 2.33
N LEU A 163 6.28 3.08 1.82
CA LEU A 163 6.48 1.65 1.95
C LEU A 163 6.40 1.25 3.44
N SER A 164 5.22 1.50 4.00
CA SER A 164 4.84 1.00 5.31
C SER A 164 4.76 -0.50 5.15
N LYS A 165 5.64 -1.21 5.82
CA LYS A 165 5.63 -2.67 5.91
C LYS A 165 4.40 -3.19 6.65
N ASP A 166 3.54 -2.31 7.12
CA ASP A 166 2.32 -2.64 7.86
C ASP A 166 1.11 -2.57 6.92
N THR A 167 0.43 -3.68 6.83
CA THR A 167 -0.68 -4.06 5.94
C THR A 167 -1.94 -3.18 6.05
N THR A 168 -2.00 -2.25 6.98
CA THR A 168 -3.10 -1.28 7.11
C THR A 168 -2.62 0.07 6.59
N MET A 169 -2.83 0.32 5.29
CA MET A 169 -2.64 1.66 4.73
C MET A 169 -3.63 2.63 5.36
N ASN A 170 -3.19 3.31 6.40
CA ASN A 170 -3.90 4.43 6.95
C ASN A 170 -3.42 5.69 6.23
N PHE A 171 -4.30 6.31 5.43
CA PHE A 171 -4.05 7.56 4.72
C PHE A 171 -3.56 8.66 5.67
N GLU A 172 -4.04 8.70 6.91
CA GLU A 172 -3.58 9.62 7.95
C GLU A 172 -2.10 9.43 8.28
N ALA A 173 -1.62 8.17 8.37
CA ALA A 173 -0.21 7.89 8.62
C ALA A 173 0.68 8.33 7.43
N MET A 174 0.19 8.19 6.21
CA MET A 174 0.90 8.60 4.99
C MET A 174 1.02 10.13 4.90
N THR A 175 -0.01 10.86 5.29
CA THR A 175 -0.03 12.34 5.25
C THR A 175 0.62 12.99 6.47
N GLN A 176 0.99 12.22 7.48
CA GLN A 176 1.65 12.72 8.67
C GLN A 176 2.93 13.50 8.35
N GLY A 177 3.00 14.76 8.84
CA GLY A 177 4.12 15.66 8.57
C GLY A 177 4.16 16.24 7.15
N LEU A 178 3.07 16.12 6.37
CA LEU A 178 2.80 16.91 5.18
C LEU A 178 2.10 18.23 5.55
N ALA A 179 2.18 19.23 4.68
CA ALA A 179 1.47 20.48 4.87
C ALA A 179 -0.04 20.27 4.68
N GLU A 180 -0.85 20.55 5.70
CA GLU A 180 -2.28 20.23 5.74
C GLU A 180 -3.06 20.85 4.56
N HIS A 181 -2.81 22.14 4.24
CA HIS A 181 -3.48 22.80 3.12
C HIS A 181 -3.12 22.18 1.77
N ASP A 182 -1.85 21.86 1.56
CA ASP A 182 -1.38 21.25 0.31
C ASP A 182 -1.91 19.82 0.17
N THR A 183 -2.00 19.09 1.27
CA THR A 183 -2.60 17.75 1.34
C THR A 183 -4.08 17.78 0.96
N THR A 184 -4.84 18.68 1.59
CA THR A 184 -6.29 18.84 1.31
C THR A 184 -6.52 19.25 -0.15
N PHE A 185 -5.71 20.14 -0.69
CA PHE A 185 -5.81 20.55 -2.08
C PHE A 185 -5.49 19.38 -3.03
N ALA A 186 -4.40 18.66 -2.79
CA ALA A 186 -4.00 17.53 -3.63
C ALA A 186 -5.07 16.42 -3.66
N LEU A 187 -5.67 16.09 -2.51
CA LEU A 187 -6.80 15.15 -2.42
C LEU A 187 -7.99 15.61 -3.26
N LYS A 188 -8.35 16.90 -3.13
CA LYS A 188 -9.46 17.44 -3.92
C LYS A 188 -9.20 17.35 -5.42
N GLN A 189 -7.94 17.38 -5.89
CA GLN A 189 -7.65 17.18 -7.31
C GLN A 189 -7.86 15.74 -7.74
N VAL A 190 -7.61 14.75 -6.88
CA VAL A 190 -7.96 13.33 -7.16
C VAL A 190 -9.48 13.19 -7.35
N ASP A 191 -10.27 13.82 -6.47
CA ASP A 191 -11.73 13.84 -6.62
C ASP A 191 -12.18 14.53 -7.90
N VAL A 192 -11.54 15.64 -8.29
CA VAL A 192 -11.81 16.35 -9.55
C VAL A 192 -11.58 15.44 -10.75
N VAL A 193 -10.50 14.66 -10.75
CA VAL A 193 -10.22 13.69 -11.82
C VAL A 193 -11.30 12.62 -11.90
N ALA A 194 -11.68 12.01 -10.76
CA ALA A 194 -12.71 10.99 -10.69
C ALA A 194 -14.08 11.51 -11.20
N GLN A 195 -14.47 12.71 -10.76
CA GLN A 195 -15.72 13.37 -11.19
C GLN A 195 -15.74 13.71 -12.67
N PHE A 196 -14.63 14.27 -13.20
CA PHE A 196 -14.54 14.62 -14.62
C PHE A 196 -14.65 13.38 -15.52
N LEU A 197 -13.97 12.31 -15.16
CA LEU A 197 -13.96 11.05 -15.91
C LEU A 197 -15.21 10.19 -15.65
N LYS A 198 -16.03 10.55 -14.66
CA LYS A 198 -17.16 9.72 -14.16
C LYS A 198 -16.72 8.28 -13.88
N ALA A 199 -15.55 8.14 -13.29
CA ALA A 199 -14.92 6.87 -13.02
C ALA A 199 -14.17 6.93 -11.67
N ASP A 200 -14.11 5.80 -10.97
CA ASP A 200 -13.37 5.73 -9.72
C ASP A 200 -11.89 5.44 -10.00
N LEU A 201 -11.04 6.07 -9.20
CA LEU A 201 -9.60 5.81 -9.18
C LEU A 201 -9.28 5.00 -7.92
N PRO A 202 -9.25 3.66 -8.02
CA PRO A 202 -9.06 2.82 -6.84
C PRO A 202 -7.63 2.86 -6.34
N TYR A 203 -7.45 2.45 -5.06
CA TYR A 203 -6.13 2.16 -4.52
C TYR A 203 -5.40 1.13 -5.39
N PRO A 204 -4.10 1.30 -5.67
CA PRO A 204 -3.17 2.34 -5.18
C PRO A 204 -3.04 3.57 -6.12
N TYR A 205 -3.84 3.69 -7.16
CA TYR A 205 -3.70 4.74 -8.18
C TYR A 205 -4.09 6.12 -7.68
N ASP A 206 -5.10 6.21 -6.80
CA ASP A 206 -5.51 7.44 -6.11
C ASP A 206 -4.37 8.02 -5.28
N VAL A 207 -3.70 7.16 -4.50
CA VAL A 207 -2.54 7.52 -3.67
C VAL A 207 -1.35 7.94 -4.53
N ASN A 208 -1.14 7.27 -5.67
CA ASN A 208 -0.07 7.62 -6.60
C ASN A 208 -0.29 9.02 -7.20
N LEU A 209 -1.50 9.30 -7.71
CA LEU A 209 -1.85 10.61 -8.24
C LEU A 209 -1.78 11.70 -7.18
N PHE A 210 -2.33 11.47 -5.98
CA PHE A 210 -2.20 12.38 -4.84
C PHE A 210 -0.75 12.73 -4.56
N SER A 211 0.11 11.72 -4.46
CA SER A 211 1.52 11.91 -4.12
C SER A 211 2.25 12.72 -5.19
N HIS A 212 1.96 12.47 -6.47
CA HIS A 212 2.51 13.25 -7.56
C HIS A 212 2.11 14.73 -7.47
N ILE A 213 0.81 15.01 -7.27
CA ILE A 213 0.31 16.39 -7.14
C ILE A 213 0.93 17.08 -5.91
N TYR A 214 1.02 16.39 -4.78
CA TYR A 214 1.63 16.92 -3.57
C TYR A 214 3.13 17.21 -3.75
N VAL A 215 3.87 16.30 -4.39
CA VAL A 215 5.30 16.50 -4.71
C VAL A 215 5.45 17.71 -5.62
N LEU A 216 4.62 17.84 -6.65
CA LEU A 216 4.64 18.95 -7.57
C LEU A 216 4.41 20.31 -6.85
N ILE A 217 3.39 20.40 -5.99
CA ILE A 217 3.14 21.58 -5.16
C ILE A 217 4.37 21.92 -4.31
N SER A 218 4.90 20.93 -3.62
CA SER A 218 6.03 21.11 -2.71
C SER A 218 7.31 21.56 -3.43
N ARG A 219 7.51 21.08 -4.66
CA ARG A 219 8.67 21.44 -5.49
C ARG A 219 8.53 22.85 -6.08
N ILE A 220 7.36 23.19 -6.63
CA ILE A 220 7.11 24.53 -7.20
C ILE A 220 7.25 25.62 -6.13
N ARG A 221 6.71 25.44 -4.93
CA ARG A 221 6.87 26.41 -3.82
C ARG A 221 8.32 26.69 -3.45
N LYS A 222 9.22 25.76 -3.71
CA LYS A 222 10.65 25.91 -3.37
C LYS A 222 11.48 26.42 -4.54
N PHE A 223 11.08 26.13 -5.77
CA PHE A 223 11.87 26.40 -6.96
C PHE A 223 10.99 26.86 -8.12
N VAL A 224 11.00 28.15 -8.43
CA VAL A 224 10.18 28.81 -9.46
C VAL A 224 10.42 28.28 -10.89
N LYS A 225 11.54 27.64 -11.17
CA LYS A 225 11.84 27.02 -12.47
C LYS A 225 12.48 25.67 -12.27
N LEU A 226 11.72 24.62 -12.55
CA LEU A 226 12.20 23.25 -12.59
C LEU A 226 12.65 22.96 -14.03
N PRO A 227 13.92 22.66 -14.29
CA PRO A 227 14.37 22.20 -15.60
C PRO A 227 13.83 20.76 -15.80
N ILE A 228 13.01 20.59 -16.82
CA ILE A 228 12.49 19.29 -17.23
C ILE A 228 12.92 19.11 -18.66
N GLU A 229 13.64 18.00 -18.95
CA GLU A 229 14.15 17.72 -20.29
C GLU A 229 13.02 17.33 -21.26
N ASP A 230 13.11 17.82 -22.51
CA ASP A 230 12.05 17.68 -23.52
C ASP A 230 11.91 16.30 -24.16
N GLN A 231 12.85 15.36 -23.94
CA GLN A 231 12.89 14.09 -24.68
C GLN A 231 11.71 13.14 -24.34
N ASP A 232 11.27 13.10 -23.09
CA ASP A 232 10.16 12.23 -22.66
C ASP A 232 8.79 12.72 -23.15
N ILE A 233 8.66 14.02 -23.42
CA ILE A 233 7.37 14.66 -23.76
C ILE A 233 6.91 14.33 -25.17
N THR A 234 7.83 14.13 -26.12
CA THR A 234 7.46 13.84 -27.51
C THR A 234 6.62 12.58 -27.63
N ARG A 235 6.97 11.52 -26.92
CA ARG A 235 6.19 10.27 -26.88
C ARG A 235 4.82 10.45 -26.22
N LEU A 236 4.74 11.27 -25.19
CA LEU A 236 3.46 11.56 -24.52
C LEU A 236 2.51 12.36 -25.41
N LYS A 237 3.03 13.31 -26.22
CA LYS A 237 2.25 14.05 -27.20
C LYS A 237 1.58 13.14 -28.22
N GLU A 238 2.25 12.10 -28.69
CA GLU A 238 1.67 11.13 -29.62
C GLU A 238 0.51 10.34 -28.98
N LYS A 239 0.58 10.07 -27.67
CA LYS A 239 -0.46 9.34 -26.93
C LYS A 239 -1.72 10.17 -26.66
N VAL A 240 -1.67 11.51 -26.72
CA VAL A 240 -2.83 12.39 -26.43
C VAL A 240 -4.04 12.04 -27.30
N HIS A 241 -3.84 11.74 -28.57
CA HIS A 241 -4.92 11.37 -29.49
C HIS A 241 -5.69 10.10 -29.08
N ASN A 242 -5.02 9.20 -28.34
CA ASN A 242 -5.64 7.97 -27.86
C ASN A 242 -6.41 8.17 -26.54
N TYR A 243 -6.09 9.24 -25.78
CA TYR A 243 -6.65 9.50 -24.45
C TYR A 243 -7.02 10.97 -24.26
N PRO A 244 -7.89 11.57 -25.10
CA PRO A 244 -8.18 13.01 -25.07
C PRO A 244 -8.79 13.48 -23.74
N ASP A 245 -9.65 12.65 -23.13
CA ASP A 245 -10.29 12.98 -21.84
C ASP A 245 -9.28 13.04 -20.70
N LEU A 246 -8.31 12.12 -20.67
CA LEU A 246 -7.23 12.12 -19.67
C LEU A 246 -6.32 13.32 -19.85
N PHE A 247 -6.07 13.75 -21.08
CA PHE A 247 -5.30 14.96 -21.33
C PHE A 247 -6.06 16.23 -20.90
N SER A 248 -7.35 16.31 -21.24
CA SER A 248 -8.19 17.45 -20.85
C SER A 248 -8.30 17.61 -19.33
N VAL A 249 -8.43 16.51 -18.58
CA VAL A 249 -8.44 16.60 -17.12
C VAL A 249 -7.06 16.96 -16.55
N SER A 250 -5.97 16.55 -17.20
CA SER A 250 -4.61 16.96 -16.82
C SER A 250 -4.41 18.49 -16.95
N GLU A 251 -4.93 19.06 -18.03
CA GLU A 251 -4.95 20.52 -18.23
C GLU A 251 -5.79 21.23 -17.16
N MET A 252 -6.93 20.64 -16.78
CA MET A 252 -7.79 21.18 -15.72
C MET A 252 -7.05 21.17 -14.37
N VAL A 253 -6.41 20.07 -14.01
CA VAL A 253 -5.63 19.95 -12.76
C VAL A 253 -4.48 20.96 -12.76
N LYS A 254 -3.76 21.15 -13.88
CA LYS A 254 -2.71 22.17 -14.00
C LYS A 254 -3.27 23.56 -13.73
N ARG A 255 -4.39 23.95 -14.35
CA ARG A 255 -5.04 25.27 -14.12
C ARG A 255 -5.45 25.45 -12.66
N ASN A 256 -5.96 24.41 -12.01
CA ASN A 256 -6.30 24.45 -10.59
C ASN A 256 -5.05 24.67 -9.72
N LEU A 257 -3.95 24.01 -10.07
CA LEU A 257 -2.66 24.18 -9.40
C LEU A 257 -2.11 25.61 -9.55
N GLU A 258 -2.17 26.18 -10.75
CA GLU A 258 -1.76 27.58 -11.03
C GLU A 258 -2.57 28.58 -10.19
N ASN A 259 -3.89 28.37 -10.13
CA ASN A 259 -4.76 29.20 -9.29
C ASN A 259 -4.46 29.05 -7.80
N TYR A 260 -4.16 27.86 -7.35
CA TYR A 260 -3.84 27.55 -5.95
C TYR A 260 -2.48 28.13 -5.53
N LEU A 261 -1.49 28.03 -6.39
CA LEU A 261 -0.13 28.50 -6.12
C LEU A 261 0.06 30.00 -6.41
N GLY A 262 -0.81 30.60 -7.24
CA GLY A 262 -0.67 31.99 -7.70
C GLY A 262 0.48 32.17 -8.70
N GLU A 263 0.98 31.12 -9.31
CA GLU A 263 2.11 31.11 -10.23
C GLU A 263 1.80 30.25 -11.46
N SER A 264 2.39 30.62 -12.62
CA SER A 264 2.28 29.79 -13.82
C SER A 264 3.20 28.58 -13.75
N ILE A 265 2.69 27.43 -14.15
CA ILE A 265 3.38 26.14 -14.15
C ILE A 265 3.81 25.79 -15.58
N SER A 266 4.96 25.14 -15.74
CA SER A 266 5.44 24.71 -17.05
C SER A 266 4.38 23.89 -17.80
N GLU A 267 4.23 24.12 -19.12
CA GLU A 267 3.34 23.33 -19.97
C GLU A 267 3.69 21.85 -19.97
N ASN A 268 4.94 21.53 -19.72
CA ASN A 268 5.41 20.16 -19.65
C ASN A 268 4.77 19.38 -18.47
N GLU A 269 4.36 20.05 -17.40
CA GLU A 269 3.70 19.40 -16.25
C GLU A 269 2.33 18.79 -16.60
N VAL A 270 1.64 19.29 -17.63
CA VAL A 270 0.41 18.66 -18.14
C VAL A 270 0.70 17.23 -18.63
N TYR A 271 1.81 17.06 -19.35
CA TYR A 271 2.21 15.74 -19.88
C TYR A 271 2.64 14.79 -18.77
N TYR A 272 3.26 15.27 -17.70
CA TYR A 272 3.56 14.44 -16.54
C TYR A 272 2.31 14.02 -15.78
N LEU A 273 1.35 14.93 -15.55
CA LEU A 273 0.04 14.56 -15.00
C LEU A 273 -0.68 13.54 -15.89
N PHE A 274 -0.69 13.79 -17.19
CA PHE A 274 -1.26 12.88 -18.19
C PHE A 274 -0.60 11.50 -18.16
N GLN A 275 0.73 11.44 -18.02
CA GLN A 275 1.51 10.22 -17.88
C GLN A 275 1.05 9.36 -16.68
N TYR A 276 0.78 9.98 -15.54
CA TYR A 276 0.25 9.26 -14.38
C TYR A 276 -1.17 8.76 -14.64
N LEU A 277 -2.00 9.54 -15.30
CA LEU A 277 -3.38 9.15 -15.60
C LEU A 277 -3.46 7.98 -16.61
N ILE A 278 -2.67 7.98 -17.68
CA ILE A 278 -2.62 6.82 -18.61
C ILE A 278 -2.00 5.57 -17.99
N SER A 279 -1.28 5.74 -16.90
CA SER A 279 -0.62 4.67 -16.12
C SER A 279 -1.48 4.17 -14.95
N ALA A 280 -2.67 4.74 -14.76
CA ALA A 280 -3.65 4.35 -13.75
C ALA A 280 -4.76 3.48 -14.34
N ARG A 281 -5.32 2.61 -13.50
CA ARG A 281 -6.54 1.87 -13.83
C ARG A 281 -7.73 2.60 -13.23
N PHE A 282 -8.71 2.89 -14.07
CA PHE A 282 -9.99 3.43 -13.66
C PHE A 282 -11.06 2.32 -13.61
N THR A 283 -12.02 2.46 -12.69
CA THR A 283 -13.18 1.58 -12.58
C THR A 283 -14.45 2.42 -12.68
N GLY A 284 -15.48 1.90 -13.37
CA GLY A 284 -16.72 2.64 -13.61
C GLY A 284 -17.26 2.37 -15.01
N THR A 285 -18.49 2.77 -15.27
CA THR A 285 -19.29 2.25 -16.37
C THR A 285 -18.90 2.74 -17.76
N ASP A 286 -18.24 3.89 -17.92
CA ASP A 286 -18.07 4.51 -19.24
C ASP A 286 -16.61 4.73 -19.69
N PHE A 287 -15.64 4.65 -18.79
CA PHE A 287 -14.25 4.86 -19.16
C PHE A 287 -13.58 3.56 -19.60
N LYS A 288 -13.69 3.25 -20.90
CA LYS A 288 -12.89 2.19 -21.51
C LYS A 288 -11.56 2.76 -21.95
N THR A 289 -10.51 2.51 -21.19
CA THR A 289 -9.14 2.59 -21.74
C THR A 289 -9.13 1.74 -23.01
N LYS A 290 -8.83 2.33 -24.17
CA LYS A 290 -8.57 1.56 -25.39
C LYS A 290 -7.29 0.77 -25.12
N ALA A 291 -7.45 -0.43 -24.56
CA ALA A 291 -6.36 -1.37 -24.43
C ALA A 291 -5.81 -1.63 -25.82
N GLY A 292 -4.58 -1.20 -26.07
CA GLY A 292 -3.94 -1.42 -27.36
C GLY A 292 -3.72 -2.91 -27.60
N THR A 293 -3.52 -3.29 -28.87
CA THR A 293 -3.17 -4.66 -29.29
C THR A 293 -2.02 -5.24 -28.44
N SER A 294 -1.05 -4.42 -28.04
CA SER A 294 0.09 -4.81 -27.20
C SER A 294 -0.30 -5.37 -25.83
N ALA A 295 -1.33 -4.80 -25.17
CA ALA A 295 -1.76 -5.30 -23.87
C ALA A 295 -2.47 -6.66 -23.99
N TYR A 296 -3.21 -6.86 -25.07
CA TYR A 296 -3.88 -8.13 -25.34
C TYR A 296 -2.84 -9.21 -25.63
N THR A 297 -1.91 -8.98 -26.57
CA THR A 297 -0.86 -9.95 -26.92
C THR A 297 0.05 -10.29 -25.75
N PHE A 298 0.39 -9.29 -24.90
CA PHE A 298 1.13 -9.54 -23.68
C PHE A 298 0.33 -10.41 -22.70
N SER A 299 -0.96 -10.12 -22.49
CA SER A 299 -1.81 -10.89 -21.58
C SER A 299 -1.99 -12.33 -22.05
N GLU A 300 -2.18 -12.54 -23.37
CA GLU A 300 -2.28 -13.85 -23.99
C GLU A 300 -1.00 -14.67 -23.78
N ALA A 301 0.15 -14.10 -24.11
CA ALA A 301 1.45 -14.73 -23.92
C ALA A 301 1.75 -15.03 -22.44
N LEU A 302 1.38 -14.13 -21.52
CA LEU A 302 1.52 -14.35 -20.08
C LEU A 302 0.70 -15.56 -19.62
N ILE A 303 -0.58 -15.63 -20.00
CA ILE A 303 -1.46 -16.76 -19.64
C ILE A 303 -0.96 -18.08 -20.25
N GLU A 304 -0.45 -18.05 -21.46
CA GLU A 304 0.14 -19.21 -22.10
C GLU A 304 1.36 -19.72 -21.32
N LEU A 305 2.33 -18.84 -21.03
CA LEU A 305 3.54 -19.20 -20.29
C LEU A 305 3.21 -19.71 -18.89
N VAL A 306 2.33 -19.03 -18.15
CA VAL A 306 1.90 -19.47 -16.82
C VAL A 306 1.23 -20.84 -16.85
N SER A 307 0.51 -21.18 -17.93
CA SER A 307 -0.16 -22.47 -18.08
C SER A 307 0.79 -23.67 -18.26
N TYR A 308 2.07 -23.44 -18.57
CA TYR A 308 3.08 -24.51 -18.57
C TYR A 308 3.51 -24.90 -17.16
N ASP A 309 3.52 -23.95 -16.23
CA ASP A 309 4.01 -24.15 -14.87
C ASP A 309 2.89 -24.58 -13.91
N ILE A 310 1.68 -24.04 -14.09
CA ILE A 310 0.52 -24.30 -13.22
C ILE A 310 -0.74 -24.62 -14.03
N GLN A 311 -1.60 -25.46 -13.48
CA GLN A 311 -2.87 -25.78 -14.11
C GLN A 311 -3.83 -24.59 -13.96
N LEU A 312 -4.15 -23.93 -15.07
CA LEU A 312 -5.14 -22.88 -15.14
C LEU A 312 -6.53 -23.43 -15.51
N PRO A 313 -7.62 -22.74 -15.15
CA PRO A 313 -8.96 -23.04 -15.64
C PRO A 313 -9.06 -23.02 -17.16
N ASP A 314 -10.05 -23.73 -17.71
CA ASP A 314 -10.22 -23.90 -19.16
C ASP A 314 -10.58 -22.62 -19.91
N ASP A 315 -11.19 -21.64 -19.22
CA ASP A 315 -11.65 -20.38 -19.83
C ASP A 315 -10.54 -19.32 -19.90
N LYS A 316 -9.47 -19.62 -20.63
CA LYS A 316 -8.35 -18.67 -20.85
C LYS A 316 -8.79 -17.33 -21.49
N PRO A 317 -9.74 -17.29 -22.45
CA PRO A 317 -10.18 -16.01 -23.01
C PRO A 317 -10.73 -15.03 -21.97
N ALA A 318 -11.55 -15.50 -21.03
CA ALA A 318 -12.08 -14.65 -19.95
C ALA A 318 -10.95 -14.14 -19.02
N MET A 319 -9.94 -14.97 -18.75
CA MET A 319 -8.75 -14.54 -17.97
C MET A 319 -8.00 -13.40 -18.68
N ILE A 320 -7.81 -13.51 -19.99
CA ILE A 320 -7.14 -12.50 -20.80
C ILE A 320 -7.93 -11.19 -20.77
N GLU A 321 -9.24 -11.24 -20.97
CA GLU A 321 -10.11 -10.05 -20.94
C GLU A 321 -10.09 -9.35 -19.56
N GLU A 322 -10.04 -10.09 -18.46
CA GLU A 322 -9.89 -9.50 -17.12
C GLU A 322 -8.50 -8.89 -16.89
N LEU A 323 -7.47 -9.46 -17.50
CA LEU A 323 -6.08 -9.06 -17.28
C LEU A 323 -5.70 -7.82 -18.10
N VAL A 324 -6.20 -7.71 -19.32
CA VAL A 324 -5.89 -6.62 -20.28
C VAL A 324 -6.08 -5.21 -19.67
N PRO A 325 -7.18 -4.88 -18.96
CA PRO A 325 -7.35 -3.57 -18.33
C PRO A 325 -6.32 -3.25 -17.25
N HIS A 326 -5.60 -4.25 -16.75
CA HIS A 326 -4.49 -4.07 -15.81
C HIS A 326 -3.14 -3.98 -16.52
N VAL A 327 -2.94 -4.82 -17.53
CA VAL A 327 -1.69 -4.86 -18.31
C VAL A 327 -1.49 -3.56 -19.10
N ALA A 328 -2.52 -2.97 -19.68
CA ALA A 328 -2.38 -1.73 -20.45
C ALA A 328 -1.78 -0.57 -19.64
N PRO A 329 -2.29 -0.23 -18.44
CA PRO A 329 -1.63 0.76 -17.58
C PRO A 329 -0.25 0.31 -17.08
N MET A 330 -0.03 -0.99 -16.82
CA MET A 330 1.26 -1.52 -16.42
C MET A 330 2.33 -1.27 -17.52
N LEU A 331 2.03 -1.55 -18.77
CA LEU A 331 2.96 -1.28 -19.87
C LEU A 331 3.30 0.21 -19.96
N ASN A 332 2.32 1.11 -19.77
CA ASN A 332 2.60 2.55 -19.69
C ASN A 332 3.51 2.89 -18.49
N ARG A 333 3.34 2.25 -17.32
CA ARG A 333 4.23 2.46 -16.17
C ARG A 333 5.65 2.00 -16.46
N LEU A 334 5.82 0.84 -17.07
CA LEU A 334 7.13 0.33 -17.46
C LEU A 334 7.84 1.25 -18.45
N GLU A 335 7.17 1.69 -19.51
CA GLU A 335 7.71 2.62 -20.49
C GLU A 335 8.15 3.97 -19.91
N ASN A 336 7.47 4.43 -18.87
CA ASN A 336 7.68 5.74 -18.24
C ASN A 336 8.44 5.67 -16.91
N ASN A 337 8.88 4.47 -16.53
CA ASN A 337 9.57 4.20 -15.26
C ASN A 337 8.77 4.63 -14.02
N ILE A 338 7.43 4.50 -14.06
CA ILE A 338 6.54 4.79 -12.93
C ILE A 338 6.46 3.54 -12.05
N ARG A 339 6.80 3.68 -10.79
CA ARG A 339 6.71 2.60 -9.80
C ARG A 339 5.38 2.66 -9.06
N LEU A 340 4.73 1.52 -8.95
CA LEU A 340 3.49 1.35 -8.19
C LEU A 340 3.72 0.29 -7.12
N PRO A 341 3.85 0.66 -5.83
CA PRO A 341 4.11 -0.31 -4.77
C PRO A 341 2.88 -1.18 -4.49
N ASN A 342 3.12 -2.46 -4.21
CA ASN A 342 2.09 -3.42 -3.86
C ASN A 342 2.16 -3.75 -2.36
N ALA A 343 1.20 -3.21 -1.58
CA ALA A 343 1.16 -3.42 -0.14
C ALA A 343 0.95 -4.90 0.24
N LEU A 344 0.34 -5.69 -0.64
CA LEU A 344 0.02 -7.11 -0.41
C LEU A 344 1.11 -8.06 -0.95
N LEU A 345 2.25 -7.54 -1.42
CA LEU A 345 3.27 -8.38 -2.09
C LEU A 345 3.71 -9.57 -1.22
N LYS A 346 3.92 -9.37 0.08
CA LYS A 346 4.37 -10.44 0.98
C LYS A 346 3.30 -11.49 1.22
N GLU A 347 2.06 -11.05 1.38
CA GLU A 347 0.90 -11.91 1.54
C GLU A 347 0.69 -12.76 0.27
N ILE A 348 0.80 -12.13 -0.91
CA ILE A 348 0.70 -12.82 -2.20
C ILE A 348 1.79 -13.90 -2.32
N GLN A 349 3.02 -13.56 -1.97
CA GLN A 349 4.13 -14.50 -1.99
C GLN A 349 3.95 -15.66 -1.00
N GLY A 350 3.30 -15.40 0.13
CA GLY A 350 3.01 -16.42 1.16
C GLY A 350 1.83 -17.33 0.83
N GLU A 351 0.71 -16.73 0.36
CA GLU A 351 -0.54 -17.46 0.11
C GLU A 351 -0.57 -18.14 -1.28
N TYR A 352 0.06 -17.51 -2.28
CA TYR A 352 0.07 -17.99 -3.67
C TYR A 352 1.49 -18.17 -4.24
N PRO A 353 2.41 -18.87 -3.55
CA PRO A 353 3.82 -18.94 -3.95
C PRO A 353 4.01 -19.53 -5.35
N ASN A 354 3.25 -20.54 -5.72
CA ASN A 354 3.36 -21.18 -7.04
C ASN A 354 2.89 -20.26 -8.15
N VAL A 355 1.79 -19.51 -7.94
CA VAL A 355 1.29 -18.51 -8.90
C VAL A 355 2.31 -17.38 -9.06
N TYR A 356 2.82 -16.86 -7.94
CA TYR A 356 3.81 -15.78 -7.98
C TYR A 356 5.07 -16.19 -8.72
N HIS A 357 5.63 -17.38 -8.46
CA HIS A 357 6.85 -17.85 -9.14
C HIS A 357 6.62 -18.09 -10.64
N SER A 358 5.46 -18.66 -11.02
CA SER A 358 5.12 -18.86 -12.43
C SER A 358 4.96 -17.52 -13.17
N VAL A 359 4.28 -16.54 -12.54
CA VAL A 359 4.15 -15.20 -13.13
C VAL A 359 5.50 -14.50 -13.22
N LEU A 360 6.36 -14.60 -12.20
CA LEU A 360 7.71 -14.03 -12.23
C LEU A 360 8.52 -14.61 -13.38
N HIS A 361 8.52 -15.94 -13.54
CA HIS A 361 9.23 -16.60 -14.64
C HIS A 361 8.68 -16.16 -16.01
N ALA A 362 7.37 -16.11 -16.17
CA ALA A 362 6.74 -15.67 -17.42
C ALA A 362 7.05 -14.19 -17.74
N THR A 363 7.00 -13.30 -16.73
CA THR A 363 7.31 -11.87 -16.92
C THR A 363 8.77 -11.63 -17.25
N ASP A 364 9.72 -12.42 -16.72
CA ASP A 364 11.14 -12.34 -17.09
C ASP A 364 11.39 -12.72 -18.56
N ILE A 365 10.65 -13.67 -19.09
CA ILE A 365 10.69 -14.05 -20.50
C ILE A 365 10.13 -12.92 -21.37
N LEU A 366 8.92 -12.46 -21.02
CA LEU A 366 8.20 -11.45 -21.79
C LEU A 366 8.91 -10.09 -21.78
N ALA A 367 9.52 -9.69 -20.67
CA ALA A 367 10.29 -8.46 -20.61
C ALA A 367 11.44 -8.46 -21.65
N LYS A 368 12.13 -9.59 -21.80
CA LYS A 368 13.21 -9.76 -22.81
C LYS A 368 12.66 -9.78 -24.23
N GLU A 369 11.56 -10.52 -24.45
CA GLU A 369 10.96 -10.67 -25.78
C GLU A 369 10.38 -9.35 -26.32
N TYR A 370 9.72 -8.58 -25.45
CA TYR A 370 9.12 -7.30 -25.83
C TYR A 370 10.06 -6.09 -25.66
N GLY A 371 11.31 -6.31 -25.22
CA GLY A 371 12.27 -5.23 -25.00
C GLY A 371 11.84 -4.26 -23.90
N LEU A 372 11.11 -4.75 -22.89
CA LEU A 372 10.64 -3.96 -21.77
C LEU A 372 11.73 -3.90 -20.66
N PRO A 373 11.68 -2.88 -19.80
CA PRO A 373 12.43 -2.90 -18.56
C PRO A 373 12.08 -4.12 -17.70
N GLU A 374 12.91 -4.43 -16.72
CA GLU A 374 12.62 -5.45 -15.71
C GLU A 374 11.27 -5.16 -15.01
N ILE A 375 10.38 -6.14 -15.03
CA ILE A 375 9.06 -6.02 -14.39
C ILE A 375 9.25 -6.23 -12.89
N SER A 376 8.93 -5.21 -12.11
CA SER A 376 9.17 -5.19 -10.67
C SER A 376 8.37 -6.28 -9.94
N ALA A 377 8.87 -6.70 -8.76
CA ALA A 377 8.16 -7.64 -7.89
C ALA A 377 6.74 -7.18 -7.53
N ASP A 378 6.52 -5.87 -7.41
CA ASP A 378 5.21 -5.27 -7.17
C ASP A 378 4.22 -5.53 -8.30
N GLU A 379 4.65 -5.33 -9.56
CA GLU A 379 3.83 -5.60 -10.76
C GLU A 379 3.55 -7.10 -10.93
N VAL A 380 4.58 -7.95 -10.68
CA VAL A 380 4.40 -9.41 -10.64
C VAL A 380 3.34 -9.79 -9.60
N GLY A 381 3.36 -9.15 -8.42
CA GLY A 381 2.36 -9.35 -7.38
C GLY A 381 0.95 -8.98 -7.84
N PHE A 382 0.77 -7.84 -8.51
CA PHE A 382 -0.53 -7.46 -9.06
C PHE A 382 -1.04 -8.46 -10.11
N LEU A 383 -0.19 -8.87 -11.06
CA LEU A 383 -0.56 -9.88 -12.05
C LEU A 383 -0.93 -11.21 -11.39
N SER A 384 -0.17 -11.62 -10.37
CA SER A 384 -0.43 -12.85 -9.60
C SER A 384 -1.79 -12.83 -8.91
N LEU A 385 -2.23 -11.67 -8.37
CA LEU A 385 -3.56 -11.54 -7.76
C LEU A 385 -4.70 -11.78 -8.76
N TYR A 386 -4.57 -11.29 -9.99
CA TYR A 386 -5.60 -11.53 -11.02
C TYR A 386 -5.69 -13.00 -11.38
N ILE A 387 -4.55 -13.67 -11.54
CA ILE A 387 -4.51 -15.10 -11.84
C ILE A 387 -5.05 -15.91 -10.65
N ALA A 388 -4.62 -15.61 -9.42
CA ALA A 388 -5.11 -16.27 -8.22
C ALA A 388 -6.62 -16.09 -8.04
N LYS A 389 -7.13 -14.84 -8.19
CA LYS A 389 -8.57 -14.54 -8.15
C LYS A 389 -9.34 -15.43 -9.13
N TYR A 390 -8.85 -15.54 -10.37
CA TYR A 390 -9.51 -16.35 -11.39
C TYR A 390 -9.50 -17.85 -11.03
N MET A 391 -8.39 -18.35 -10.52
CA MET A 391 -8.29 -19.74 -10.06
C MET A 391 -9.26 -20.02 -8.90
N GLU A 392 -9.38 -19.09 -7.94
CA GLU A 392 -10.33 -19.24 -6.82
C GLU A 392 -11.79 -19.17 -7.30
N SER A 393 -12.13 -18.22 -8.17
CA SER A 393 -13.51 -18.09 -8.69
C SER A 393 -13.94 -19.20 -9.64
N SER A 394 -12.99 -19.90 -10.24
CA SER A 394 -13.25 -21.01 -11.19
C SER A 394 -13.26 -22.37 -10.51
N LYS A 395 -13.03 -22.44 -9.22
CA LYS A 395 -13.17 -23.70 -8.47
C LYS A 395 -14.62 -24.15 -8.54
N LYS A 396 -14.89 -25.22 -9.29
CA LYS A 396 -16.22 -25.84 -9.32
C LYS A 396 -16.54 -26.31 -7.90
N PRO A 397 -17.75 -26.07 -7.39
CA PRO A 397 -18.15 -26.61 -6.10
C PRO A 397 -17.99 -28.14 -6.10
N LYS A 398 -17.40 -28.66 -5.04
CA LYS A 398 -17.32 -30.11 -4.86
C LYS A 398 -18.69 -30.68 -4.60
N LYS A 399 -19.02 -31.78 -5.22
CA LYS A 399 -20.34 -32.42 -5.20
C LYS A 399 -20.43 -33.45 -4.08
N ALA A 400 -21.41 -33.31 -3.20
CA ALA A 400 -21.60 -34.18 -2.04
C ALA A 400 -22.98 -34.84 -2.04
N ILE A 401 -23.03 -36.09 -1.63
CA ILE A 401 -24.27 -36.75 -1.22
C ILE A 401 -24.25 -36.92 0.29
N VAL A 402 -25.32 -36.49 0.95
CA VAL A 402 -25.49 -36.61 2.41
C VAL A 402 -26.37 -37.84 2.73
N ILE A 403 -25.87 -38.76 3.56
CA ILE A 403 -26.57 -39.97 3.98
C ILE A 403 -26.92 -39.89 5.44
N CYS A 404 -28.23 -39.88 5.75
CA CYS A 404 -28.72 -39.76 7.12
C CYS A 404 -29.88 -40.72 7.38
N THR A 405 -29.84 -41.47 8.52
CA THR A 405 -30.88 -42.42 8.90
C THR A 405 -31.78 -41.91 10.00
N THR A 406 -31.57 -40.73 10.55
CA THR A 406 -32.20 -40.24 11.79
C THR A 406 -33.50 -39.42 11.58
N GLY A 407 -34.10 -39.48 10.36
CA GLY A 407 -35.38 -38.82 10.06
C GLY A 407 -35.27 -37.45 9.38
N LEU A 408 -36.40 -36.93 8.90
CA LEU A 408 -36.46 -35.69 8.07
C LEU A 408 -35.80 -34.48 8.73
N GLY A 409 -36.07 -34.25 10.02
CA GLY A 409 -35.58 -33.05 10.70
C GLY A 409 -34.06 -33.02 10.91
N SER A 410 -33.42 -34.17 11.10
CA SER A 410 -31.96 -34.24 11.25
C SER A 410 -31.21 -34.16 9.93
N SER A 411 -31.81 -34.68 8.87
CA SER A 411 -31.21 -34.57 7.52
C SER A 411 -31.27 -33.13 6.99
N GLU A 412 -32.35 -32.40 7.24
CA GLU A 412 -32.46 -30.98 6.93
C GLU A 412 -31.47 -30.12 7.73
N LEU A 413 -31.33 -30.42 9.04
CA LEU A 413 -30.38 -29.69 9.90
C LEU A 413 -28.92 -29.89 9.45
N ILE A 414 -28.52 -31.13 9.16
CA ILE A 414 -27.16 -31.43 8.66
C ILE A 414 -26.91 -30.69 7.36
N SER A 415 -27.84 -30.78 6.41
CA SER A 415 -27.72 -30.11 5.11
C SER A 415 -27.63 -28.60 5.23
N ALA A 416 -28.43 -28.01 6.11
CA ALA A 416 -28.37 -26.56 6.38
C ALA A 416 -27.02 -26.15 6.99
N LYS A 417 -26.45 -26.95 7.89
CA LYS A 417 -25.14 -26.69 8.50
C LYS A 417 -24.01 -26.89 7.50
N ILE A 418 -24.02 -27.95 6.70
CA ILE A 418 -23.02 -28.18 5.65
C ILE A 418 -23.04 -26.99 4.67
N ARG A 419 -24.20 -26.55 4.18
CA ARG A 419 -24.29 -25.39 3.28
C ARG A 419 -23.79 -24.11 3.91
N LYS A 420 -23.97 -23.93 5.23
CA LYS A 420 -23.48 -22.77 5.95
C LYS A 420 -21.97 -22.81 6.19
N ASP A 421 -21.47 -23.95 6.63
CA ASP A 421 -20.09 -24.10 7.14
C ASP A 421 -19.09 -24.50 6.05
N LEU A 422 -19.57 -25.07 4.92
CA LEU A 422 -18.82 -25.52 3.74
C LEU A 422 -19.52 -25.04 2.45
N PRO A 423 -19.55 -23.74 2.16
CA PRO A 423 -20.25 -23.18 1.00
C PRO A 423 -19.67 -23.66 -0.35
N GLU A 424 -18.45 -24.18 -0.35
CA GLU A 424 -17.78 -24.80 -1.49
C GLU A 424 -18.33 -26.20 -1.87
N LEU A 425 -19.24 -26.76 -1.06
CA LEU A 425 -19.90 -28.03 -1.33
C LEU A 425 -21.30 -27.83 -1.91
N GLU A 426 -21.52 -28.41 -3.08
CA GLU A 426 -22.86 -28.60 -3.67
C GLU A 426 -23.46 -29.90 -3.18
N ILE A 427 -24.51 -29.84 -2.37
CA ILE A 427 -25.25 -31.03 -1.94
C ILE A 427 -26.19 -31.43 -3.07
N LEU A 428 -25.85 -32.54 -3.77
CA LEU A 428 -26.62 -33.07 -4.88
C LEU A 428 -27.88 -33.81 -4.39
N ASP A 429 -27.75 -34.57 -3.28
CA ASP A 429 -28.84 -35.39 -2.77
C ASP A 429 -28.70 -35.59 -1.25
N VAL A 430 -29.84 -35.80 -0.59
CA VAL A 430 -29.92 -36.12 0.84
C VAL A 430 -30.76 -37.35 0.99
N ILE A 431 -30.12 -38.52 1.29
CA ILE A 431 -30.74 -39.81 1.15
C ILE A 431 -30.64 -40.65 2.42
N SER A 432 -31.44 -41.73 2.44
CA SER A 432 -31.24 -42.83 3.35
C SER A 432 -30.22 -43.86 2.77
N ASN A 433 -29.65 -44.69 3.63
CA ASN A 433 -28.69 -45.74 3.20
C ASN A 433 -29.26 -46.70 2.14
N LEU A 434 -30.58 -46.93 2.15
CA LEU A 434 -31.25 -47.79 1.20
C LEU A 434 -31.24 -47.28 -0.25
N ASN A 435 -31.09 -45.98 -0.43
CA ASN A 435 -31.16 -45.31 -1.74
C ASN A 435 -29.76 -44.96 -2.26
N LEU A 436 -28.69 -45.43 -1.62
CA LEU A 436 -27.33 -44.99 -1.97
C LEU A 436 -26.93 -45.42 -3.40
N GLU A 437 -27.22 -46.64 -3.82
CA GLU A 437 -26.86 -47.12 -5.16
C GLU A 437 -27.62 -46.42 -6.25
N GLU A 438 -28.89 -46.11 -6.03
CA GLU A 438 -29.72 -45.32 -6.97
C GLU A 438 -29.22 -43.89 -7.09
N SER A 439 -28.89 -43.24 -5.97
CA SER A 439 -28.36 -41.88 -5.97
C SER A 439 -26.96 -41.81 -6.60
N LEU A 440 -26.10 -42.79 -6.39
CA LEU A 440 -24.78 -42.87 -7.06
C LEU A 440 -24.93 -43.06 -8.59
N ALA A 441 -25.91 -43.86 -9.01
CA ALA A 441 -26.17 -44.06 -10.42
C ALA A 441 -26.70 -42.74 -11.09
N LYS A 442 -27.47 -41.94 -10.34
CA LYS A 442 -28.01 -40.66 -10.79
C LYS A 442 -26.94 -39.56 -10.78
N HIS A 443 -25.97 -39.62 -9.86
CA HIS A 443 -24.91 -38.63 -9.70
C HIS A 443 -23.51 -39.27 -9.81
N PRO A 444 -23.09 -39.69 -11.01
CA PRO A 444 -21.81 -40.36 -11.21
C PRO A 444 -20.57 -39.50 -10.95
N ASP A 445 -20.78 -38.16 -10.88
CA ASP A 445 -19.78 -37.12 -10.70
C ASP A 445 -19.67 -36.64 -9.24
N VAL A 446 -20.20 -37.40 -8.27
CA VAL A 446 -20.08 -37.09 -6.85
C VAL A 446 -18.62 -37.17 -6.37
N ASP A 447 -18.17 -36.16 -5.66
CA ASP A 447 -16.79 -36.06 -5.14
C ASP A 447 -16.63 -36.71 -3.72
N ILE A 448 -17.68 -36.63 -2.87
CA ILE A 448 -17.61 -37.07 -1.48
C ILE A 448 -18.97 -37.53 -0.94
N LEU A 449 -18.94 -38.58 -0.09
CA LEU A 449 -20.09 -39.04 0.66
C LEU A 449 -19.96 -38.63 2.13
N ILE A 450 -20.92 -37.87 2.64
CA ILE A 450 -20.98 -37.46 4.03
C ILE A 450 -22.10 -38.22 4.72
N SER A 451 -21.74 -39.06 5.70
CA SER A 451 -22.69 -40.00 6.30
C SER A 451 -22.72 -39.93 7.82
N THR A 452 -23.91 -40.04 8.40
CA THR A 452 -24.09 -40.21 9.87
C THR A 452 -23.96 -41.65 10.34
N ILE A 453 -23.74 -42.61 9.42
CA ILE A 453 -23.57 -44.03 9.70
C ILE A 453 -22.37 -44.59 8.95
N ASN A 454 -21.85 -45.71 9.41
CA ASN A 454 -20.81 -46.44 8.68
C ASN A 454 -21.39 -47.02 7.40
N LEU A 455 -20.82 -46.64 6.26
CA LEU A 455 -21.19 -47.16 4.95
C LEU A 455 -20.23 -48.31 4.52
N PRO A 456 -20.66 -49.21 3.67
CA PRO A 456 -19.75 -50.14 2.97
C PRO A 456 -18.74 -49.32 2.16
N LYS A 457 -17.46 -49.70 2.21
CA LYS A 457 -16.41 -48.95 1.49
C LYS A 457 -16.67 -48.95 -0.02
N GLN A 458 -16.94 -47.75 -0.52
CA GLN A 458 -16.94 -47.47 -1.96
C GLN A 458 -15.50 -47.23 -2.42
N LYS A 459 -15.00 -47.99 -3.39
CA LYS A 459 -13.56 -48.02 -3.73
C LYS A 459 -13.00 -46.71 -4.33
N GLN A 460 -13.84 -45.79 -4.76
CA GLN A 460 -13.41 -44.60 -5.52
C GLN A 460 -13.87 -43.24 -4.97
N ILE A 461 -14.80 -43.23 -4.03
CA ILE A 461 -15.38 -42.01 -3.48
C ILE A 461 -15.02 -41.88 -2.00
N PRO A 462 -14.39 -40.78 -1.55
CA PRO A 462 -14.13 -40.51 -0.14
C PRO A 462 -15.42 -40.54 0.68
N GLN A 463 -15.35 -41.17 1.86
CA GLN A 463 -16.50 -41.27 2.77
C GLN A 463 -16.12 -40.70 4.11
N VAL A 464 -16.91 -39.75 4.60
CA VAL A 464 -16.68 -39.13 5.90
C VAL A 464 -17.86 -39.38 6.84
N LEU A 465 -17.51 -40.00 7.98
CA LEU A 465 -18.47 -40.20 9.07
C LEU A 465 -18.55 -38.98 9.94
N VAL A 466 -19.74 -38.38 10.00
CA VAL A 466 -20.06 -37.18 10.78
C VAL A 466 -21.13 -37.44 11.83
N SER A 467 -21.20 -36.58 12.84
CA SER A 467 -22.29 -36.62 13.81
C SER A 467 -23.59 -36.05 13.21
N ALA A 468 -24.75 -36.50 13.71
CA ALA A 468 -26.05 -35.96 13.30
C ALA A 468 -26.22 -34.43 13.60
N MET A 469 -25.37 -33.88 14.44
CA MET A 469 -25.36 -32.44 14.77
C MET A 469 -24.37 -31.63 13.94
N PHE A 470 -23.54 -32.25 13.12
CA PHE A 470 -22.49 -31.64 12.32
C PHE A 470 -21.71 -30.56 13.09
N THR A 471 -20.68 -30.95 13.77
CA THR A 471 -19.85 -30.10 14.63
C THR A 471 -18.62 -29.56 13.88
N GLY A 472 -17.89 -28.60 14.47
CA GLY A 472 -16.63 -28.12 13.89
C GLY A 472 -15.61 -29.21 13.59
N LYS A 473 -15.53 -30.26 14.45
CA LYS A 473 -14.68 -31.43 14.19
C LYS A 473 -15.11 -32.25 12.96
N ASP A 474 -16.42 -32.27 12.67
CA ASP A 474 -16.93 -32.95 11.49
C ASP A 474 -16.62 -32.13 10.22
N LYS A 475 -16.66 -30.79 10.31
CA LYS A 475 -16.20 -29.89 9.26
C LYS A 475 -14.74 -30.17 8.91
N ASP A 476 -13.84 -30.17 9.91
CA ASP A 476 -12.41 -30.43 9.72
C ASP A 476 -12.15 -31.76 8.99
N LYS A 477 -12.88 -32.84 9.34
CA LYS A 477 -12.77 -34.12 8.66
C LYS A 477 -13.20 -34.10 7.20
N VAL A 478 -14.26 -33.35 6.88
CA VAL A 478 -14.74 -33.20 5.50
C VAL A 478 -13.72 -32.41 4.68
N GLU A 479 -13.19 -31.31 5.22
CA GLU A 479 -12.14 -30.54 4.57
C GLU A 479 -10.87 -31.36 4.32
N GLU A 480 -10.44 -32.16 5.30
CA GLU A 480 -9.27 -33.06 5.18
C GLU A 480 -9.49 -34.10 4.06
N ALA A 481 -10.68 -34.71 4.00
CA ALA A 481 -11.02 -35.67 2.96
C ALA A 481 -11.07 -35.04 1.54
N LEU A 482 -11.43 -33.79 1.44
CA LEU A 482 -11.45 -33.03 0.17
C LEU A 482 -10.05 -32.60 -0.29
N ARG A 483 -9.13 -32.34 0.66
CA ARG A 483 -7.72 -31.95 0.35
C ARG A 483 -6.84 -33.15 -0.04
N GLY A 484 -7.20 -34.35 0.33
CA GLY A 484 -6.40 -35.56 0.09
C GLY A 484 -6.45 -36.15 -1.34
N ARG A 485 -6.91 -35.35 -2.30
CA ARG A 485 -6.94 -35.68 -3.75
C ARG A 485 -6.08 -34.79 -4.58
#